data_c21c0ac4f32f4fc708727d2104688211
#
_entry.id   c21c0ac4f32f4fc708727d2104688211
#
_cell.length_a   1.000
_cell.length_b   1.000
_cell.length_c   1.000
_cell.angle_alpha   90.00
_cell.angle_beta   90.00
_cell.angle_gamma   90.00
#
_symmetry.space_group_name_H-M   'P 1'
#
loop_
_entity.id
_entity.type
_entity.pdbx_description
1 polymer ?
#
loop_
_entity_poly.entity_id
_entity_poly.type
_entity_poly.pdbx_seq_one_letter_code
_entity_poly.pdbx_strand_id
1 'polypeptide(L)'
;MIDIFIDIETIPNQSPEYRAMVRETIKPPANLKKQESIDAWYAENADAATDEAVAKTSFDPAAGHIVCIGFAFGDEKAQFIEALEVEEEATQLDAFFKTVTAKCYMNPVQWVGHYISGFDLRFLINRAIVLGVQLPSKLVLPRDIKPWGGQVF
;
A
#
# COMPACT_ATOMS: atom_id res chain seq x y z
N MET A 1 -15.20 -22.08 -7.55
CA MET A 1 -14.26 -21.18 -6.89
C MET A 1 -13.41 -20.57 -8.00
N ILE A 2 -13.12 -19.28 -7.94
CA ILE A 2 -12.31 -18.58 -8.94
C ILE A 2 -11.01 -18.15 -8.26
N ASP A 3 -9.88 -18.56 -8.81
CA ASP A 3 -8.58 -18.06 -8.36
C ASP A 3 -8.37 -16.66 -8.91
N ILE A 4 -8.01 -15.72 -8.02
CA ILE A 4 -7.62 -14.35 -8.38
C ILE A 4 -6.15 -14.20 -8.04
N PHE A 5 -5.32 -14.23 -9.07
CA PHE A 5 -3.90 -13.88 -8.94
C PHE A 5 -3.80 -12.37 -8.83
N ILE A 6 -2.99 -11.88 -7.88
CA ILE A 6 -2.85 -10.46 -7.64
C ILE A 6 -1.43 -10.10 -7.22
N ASP A 7 -1.01 -8.92 -7.63
CA ASP A 7 0.22 -8.25 -7.23
C ASP A 7 0.00 -6.72 -7.34
N ILE A 8 0.58 -5.93 -6.44
CA ILE A 8 0.47 -4.47 -6.47
C ILE A 8 1.84 -3.81 -6.48
N GLU A 9 1.93 -2.66 -7.15
CA GLU A 9 3.08 -1.77 -7.08
C GLU A 9 2.72 -0.51 -6.30
N THR A 10 3.61 -0.14 -5.38
CA THR A 10 3.40 1.00 -4.49
C THR A 10 4.55 1.98 -4.53
N ILE A 11 4.25 3.26 -4.31
CA ILE A 11 5.24 4.33 -4.20
C ILE A 11 5.12 5.06 -2.87
N PRO A 12 6.19 5.73 -2.41
CA PRO A 12 6.13 6.58 -1.24
C PRO A 12 5.15 7.73 -1.40
N ASN A 13 4.83 8.39 -0.30
CA ASN A 13 4.08 9.63 -0.30
C ASN A 13 4.78 10.69 -1.17
N GLN A 14 4.03 11.33 -2.06
CA GLN A 14 4.54 12.30 -3.02
C GLN A 14 4.32 13.75 -2.60
N SER A 15 3.62 13.99 -1.47
CA SER A 15 3.27 15.34 -1.03
C SER A 15 4.48 16.06 -0.39
N PRO A 16 4.83 17.28 -0.85
CA PRO A 16 5.83 18.10 -0.21
C PRO A 16 5.47 18.44 1.25
N GLU A 17 4.19 18.60 1.55
CA GLU A 17 3.68 18.89 2.89
C GLU A 17 3.91 17.71 3.83
N TYR A 18 3.69 16.48 3.34
CA TYR A 18 3.98 15.28 4.09
C TYR A 18 5.48 15.17 4.40
N ARG A 19 6.33 15.43 3.40
CA ARG A 19 7.78 15.45 3.58
C ARG A 19 8.21 16.48 4.61
N ALA A 20 7.63 17.68 4.60
CA ALA A 20 7.91 18.72 5.59
C ALA A 20 7.50 18.27 7.00
N MET A 21 6.33 17.66 7.16
CA MET A 21 5.88 17.10 8.44
C MET A 21 6.83 16.00 8.93
N VAL A 22 7.26 15.09 8.07
CA VAL A 22 8.23 14.04 8.42
C VAL A 22 9.54 14.67 8.87
N ARG A 23 10.01 15.73 8.19
CA ARG A 23 11.23 16.45 8.52
C ARG A 23 11.26 16.98 9.97
N GLU A 24 10.12 17.43 10.47
CA GLU A 24 9.97 17.90 11.85
C GLU A 24 10.09 16.76 12.89
N THR A 25 9.81 15.52 12.49
CA THR A 25 9.89 14.35 13.37
C THR A 25 11.28 13.73 13.45
N ILE A 26 12.18 14.04 12.52
CA ILE A 26 13.53 13.49 12.46
C ILE A 26 14.32 13.94 13.69
N LYS A 27 14.98 12.97 14.30
CA LYS A 27 15.79 13.19 15.51
C LYS A 27 17.20 12.64 15.32
N PRO A 28 18.20 13.32 15.86
CA PRO A 28 19.57 12.82 15.86
C PRO A 28 19.69 11.58 16.75
N PRO A 29 20.72 10.77 16.53
CA PRO A 29 21.01 9.62 17.39
C PRO A 29 21.11 10.01 18.87
N ALA A 30 20.51 9.20 19.74
CA ALA A 30 20.37 9.48 21.17
C ALA A 30 21.71 9.59 21.95
N ASN A 31 22.81 9.13 21.35
CA ASN A 31 24.15 9.27 21.91
C ASN A 31 24.79 10.66 21.72
N LEU A 32 24.25 11.49 20.83
CA LEU A 32 24.70 12.88 20.68
C LEU A 32 24.14 13.73 21.82
N LYS A 33 25.02 14.32 22.63
CA LYS A 33 24.64 15.11 23.81
C LYS A 33 25.03 16.58 23.72
N LYS A 34 26.06 16.90 22.94
CA LYS A 34 26.54 18.26 22.78
C LYS A 34 25.73 18.97 21.70
N GLN A 35 25.28 20.20 21.97
CA GLN A 35 24.46 20.96 21.04
C GLN A 35 25.14 21.15 19.68
N GLU A 36 26.41 21.49 19.67
CA GLU A 36 27.20 21.63 18.43
C GLU A 36 27.17 20.35 17.55
N SER A 37 27.24 19.18 18.18
CA SER A 37 27.21 17.90 17.47
C SER A 37 25.80 17.59 16.95
N ILE A 38 24.77 18.00 17.66
CA ILE A 38 23.36 17.87 17.25
C ILE A 38 23.11 18.79 16.05
N ASP A 39 23.54 20.05 16.10
CA ASP A 39 23.38 21.02 15.03
C ASP A 39 24.13 20.59 13.75
N ALA A 40 25.37 20.11 13.90
CA ALA A 40 26.14 19.55 12.79
C ALA A 40 25.42 18.32 12.17
N TRP A 41 24.89 17.43 13.00
CA TRP A 41 24.17 16.26 12.53
C TRP A 41 22.92 16.67 11.72
N TYR A 42 22.14 17.64 12.19
CA TYR A 42 20.98 18.13 11.45
C TYR A 42 21.38 18.76 10.11
N ALA A 43 22.46 19.53 10.08
CA ALA A 43 22.94 20.13 8.85
C ALA A 43 23.38 19.10 7.80
N GLU A 44 23.98 18.00 8.26
CA GLU A 44 24.56 16.98 7.36
C GLU A 44 23.61 15.85 7.00
N ASN A 45 22.70 15.45 7.92
CA ASN A 45 21.98 14.16 7.79
C ASN A 45 20.47 14.30 7.73
N ALA A 46 19.90 15.43 8.14
CA ALA A 46 18.45 15.46 8.35
C ALA A 46 17.66 15.34 7.04
N ASP A 47 18.17 15.84 5.91
CA ASP A 47 17.48 15.68 4.63
C ASP A 47 17.51 14.24 4.14
N ALA A 48 18.67 13.58 4.21
CA ALA A 48 18.79 12.17 3.86
C ALA A 48 17.92 11.26 4.77
N ALA A 49 17.89 11.54 6.08
CA ALA A 49 17.03 10.83 7.01
C ALA A 49 15.54 11.05 6.74
N THR A 50 15.17 12.24 6.30
CA THR A 50 13.80 12.55 5.88
C THR A 50 13.44 11.76 4.63
N ASP A 51 14.29 11.76 3.61
CA ASP A 51 14.06 11.05 2.36
C ASP A 51 13.94 9.53 2.60
N GLU A 52 14.79 8.97 3.47
CA GLU A 52 14.68 7.56 3.88
C GLU A 52 13.35 7.28 4.61
N ALA A 53 12.93 8.17 5.51
CA ALA A 53 11.66 8.01 6.22
C ALA A 53 10.45 8.11 5.28
N VAL A 54 10.47 9.03 4.34
CA VAL A 54 9.44 9.16 3.29
C VAL A 54 9.45 7.93 2.39
N ALA A 55 10.61 7.43 1.95
CA ALA A 55 10.71 6.24 1.10
C ALA A 55 10.03 5.01 1.73
N LYS A 56 10.12 4.84 3.05
CA LYS A 56 9.48 3.75 3.79
C LYS A 56 7.95 3.80 3.75
N THR A 57 7.36 4.92 3.41
CA THR A 57 5.89 5.02 3.30
C THR A 57 5.32 4.21 2.14
N SER A 58 6.15 3.77 1.18
CA SER A 58 5.72 2.80 0.16
C SER A 58 5.21 1.48 0.75
N PHE A 59 5.56 1.16 2.00
CA PHE A 59 5.09 -0.01 2.74
C PHE A 59 3.95 0.31 3.72
N ASP A 60 3.56 1.58 3.83
CA ASP A 60 2.51 2.05 4.74
C ASP A 60 1.27 2.50 3.95
N PRO A 61 0.17 1.73 3.98
CA PRO A 61 -1.04 2.10 3.27
C PRO A 61 -1.74 3.35 3.79
N ALA A 62 -1.36 3.87 4.96
CA ALA A 62 -1.89 5.15 5.45
C ALA A 62 -1.27 6.35 4.73
N ALA A 63 -0.07 6.21 4.20
CA ALA A 63 0.72 7.31 3.64
C ALA A 63 1.19 7.08 2.20
N GLY A 64 1.55 5.84 1.82
CA GLY A 64 1.97 5.50 0.46
C GLY A 64 0.81 5.40 -0.52
N HIS A 65 1.12 5.15 -1.79
CA HIS A 65 0.15 5.08 -2.88
C HIS A 65 0.29 3.80 -3.69
N ILE A 66 -0.82 3.29 -4.23
CA ILE A 66 -0.84 2.20 -5.22
C ILE A 66 -0.78 2.84 -6.60
N VAL A 67 0.17 2.41 -7.44
CA VAL A 67 0.30 2.89 -8.82
C VAL A 67 -0.06 1.84 -9.86
N CYS A 68 -0.01 0.56 -9.50
CA CYS A 68 -0.42 -0.51 -10.40
C CYS A 68 -1.06 -1.65 -9.60
N ILE A 69 -2.13 -2.21 -10.15
CA ILE A 69 -2.75 -3.44 -9.68
C ILE A 69 -2.73 -4.42 -10.84
N GLY A 70 -1.86 -5.44 -10.77
CA GLY A 70 -1.81 -6.56 -11.69
C GLY A 70 -2.70 -7.70 -11.20
N PHE A 71 -3.54 -8.28 -12.05
CA PHE A 71 -4.40 -9.39 -11.66
C PHE A 71 -4.77 -10.30 -12.84
N ALA A 72 -5.15 -11.55 -12.51
CA ALA A 72 -5.71 -12.50 -13.46
C ALA A 72 -6.77 -13.37 -12.79
N PHE A 73 -7.71 -13.89 -13.57
CA PHE A 73 -8.74 -14.81 -13.12
C PHE A 73 -8.49 -16.21 -13.67
N GLY A 74 -8.10 -17.18 -12.82
CA GLY A 74 -7.74 -18.52 -13.25
C GLY A 74 -6.68 -18.51 -14.35
N ASP A 75 -6.96 -19.13 -15.48
CA ASP A 75 -6.05 -19.21 -16.64
C ASP A 75 -6.20 -18.05 -17.63
N GLU A 76 -6.95 -17.00 -17.28
CA GLU A 76 -7.13 -15.84 -18.16
C GLU A 76 -5.84 -15.01 -18.24
N LYS A 77 -5.71 -14.23 -19.30
CA LYS A 77 -4.59 -13.31 -19.47
C LYS A 77 -4.57 -12.28 -18.35
N ALA A 78 -3.37 -12.00 -17.83
CA ALA A 78 -3.16 -10.96 -16.85
C ALA A 78 -3.61 -9.59 -17.38
N GLN A 79 -4.22 -8.82 -16.48
CA GLN A 79 -4.72 -7.47 -16.69
C GLN A 79 -4.02 -6.53 -15.72
N PHE A 80 -4.00 -5.25 -16.07
CA PHE A 80 -3.41 -4.20 -15.23
C PHE A 80 -4.36 -3.02 -15.16
N ILE A 81 -4.44 -2.41 -13.99
CA ILE A 81 -5.06 -1.10 -13.78
C ILE A 81 -3.99 -0.21 -13.19
N GLU A 82 -3.67 0.86 -13.89
CA GLU A 82 -2.59 1.79 -13.53
C GLU A 82 -3.16 3.16 -13.18
N ALA A 83 -2.58 3.82 -12.17
CA ALA A 83 -2.75 5.23 -11.90
C ALA A 83 -1.47 5.95 -12.37
N LEU A 84 -1.59 6.85 -13.33
CA LEU A 84 -0.47 7.63 -13.83
C LEU A 84 -0.15 8.80 -12.89
N GLU A 85 -1.19 9.31 -12.23
CA GLU A 85 -1.10 10.37 -11.23
C GLU A 85 -1.70 9.87 -9.89
N VAL A 86 -1.20 10.38 -8.78
CA VAL A 86 -1.64 9.97 -7.42
C VAL A 86 -3.13 10.21 -7.21
N GLU A 87 -3.69 11.25 -7.83
CA GLU A 87 -5.10 11.62 -7.77
C GLU A 87 -6.03 10.58 -8.42
N GLU A 88 -5.50 9.73 -9.29
CA GLU A 88 -6.23 8.67 -9.97
C GLU A 88 -6.36 7.39 -9.13
N GLU A 89 -5.62 7.27 -8.03
CA GLU A 89 -5.57 6.07 -7.20
C GLU A 89 -6.95 5.61 -6.72
N ALA A 90 -7.82 6.53 -6.32
CA ALA A 90 -9.19 6.19 -5.90
C ALA A 90 -10.01 5.59 -7.06
N THR A 91 -9.86 6.13 -8.25
CA THR A 91 -10.53 5.64 -9.48
C THR A 91 -9.99 4.27 -9.88
N GLN A 92 -8.68 4.06 -9.76
CA GLN A 92 -8.01 2.79 -10.00
C GLN A 92 -8.56 1.69 -9.06
N LEU A 93 -8.64 1.97 -7.76
CA LEU A 93 -9.17 1.04 -6.77
C LEU A 93 -10.63 0.70 -7.02
N ASP A 94 -11.46 1.69 -7.32
CA ASP A 94 -12.88 1.49 -7.62
C ASP A 94 -13.08 0.63 -8.88
N ALA A 95 -12.28 0.87 -9.93
CA ALA A 95 -12.30 0.06 -11.15
C ALA A 95 -11.89 -1.39 -10.89
N PHE A 96 -10.84 -1.62 -10.09
CA PHE A 96 -10.43 -2.94 -9.68
C PHE A 96 -11.54 -3.68 -8.93
N PHE A 97 -12.11 -3.07 -7.89
CA PHE A 97 -13.16 -3.71 -7.10
C PHE A 97 -14.43 -3.98 -7.90
N LYS A 98 -14.80 -3.10 -8.84
CA LYS A 98 -15.92 -3.34 -9.77
C LYS A 98 -15.64 -4.54 -10.68
N THR A 99 -14.43 -4.64 -11.23
CA THR A 99 -14.02 -5.75 -12.09
C THR A 99 -14.09 -7.08 -11.36
N VAL A 100 -13.50 -7.15 -10.16
CA VAL A 100 -13.54 -8.36 -9.32
C VAL A 100 -14.98 -8.72 -8.93
N THR A 101 -15.78 -7.73 -8.54
CA THR A 101 -17.18 -7.93 -8.16
C THR A 101 -18.01 -8.49 -9.31
N ALA A 102 -17.87 -7.94 -10.50
CA ALA A 102 -18.58 -8.40 -11.69
C ALA A 102 -18.22 -9.85 -12.05
N LYS A 103 -16.93 -10.18 -12.01
CA LYS A 103 -16.42 -11.51 -12.34
C LYS A 103 -16.82 -12.57 -11.31
N CYS A 104 -16.87 -12.19 -10.04
CA CYS A 104 -17.04 -13.11 -8.92
C CYS A 104 -18.47 -13.12 -8.34
N TYR A 105 -19.43 -12.48 -9.02
CA TYR A 105 -20.79 -12.25 -8.51
C TYR A 105 -21.48 -13.47 -7.91
N MET A 106 -21.31 -14.65 -8.52
CA MET A 106 -21.96 -15.91 -8.11
C MET A 106 -20.95 -16.95 -7.59
N ASN A 107 -19.67 -16.65 -7.57
CA ASN A 107 -18.64 -17.63 -7.24
C ASN A 107 -17.85 -17.21 -6.00
N PRO A 108 -17.48 -18.16 -5.13
CA PRO A 108 -16.46 -17.92 -4.13
C PRO A 108 -15.10 -17.69 -4.81
N VAL A 109 -14.26 -16.88 -4.19
CA VAL A 109 -12.93 -16.53 -4.70
C VAL A 109 -11.84 -17.07 -3.79
N GLN A 110 -10.70 -17.36 -4.40
CA GLN A 110 -9.45 -17.62 -3.70
C GLN A 110 -8.40 -16.63 -4.21
N TRP A 111 -7.80 -15.87 -3.29
CA TRP A 111 -6.71 -14.96 -3.61
C TRP A 111 -5.39 -15.72 -3.67
N VAL A 112 -4.60 -15.46 -4.71
CA VAL A 112 -3.32 -16.12 -4.97
C VAL A 112 -2.25 -15.08 -5.28
N GLY A 113 -1.11 -15.16 -4.61
CA GLY A 113 0.03 -14.27 -4.83
C GLY A 113 1.11 -14.47 -3.76
N HIS A 114 2.21 -13.75 -3.88
CA HIS A 114 3.31 -13.81 -2.92
C HIS A 114 3.03 -12.89 -1.74
N TYR A 115 2.96 -13.43 -0.53
CA TYR A 115 2.76 -12.68 0.73
C TYR A 115 1.54 -11.72 0.73
N ILE A 116 0.57 -11.97 -0.13
CA ILE A 116 -0.60 -11.09 -0.36
C ILE A 116 -1.38 -10.77 0.91
N SER A 117 -1.46 -11.72 1.82
CA SER A 117 -2.16 -11.55 3.10
C SER A 117 -1.42 -10.60 4.06
N GLY A 118 -0.10 -10.52 3.95
CA GLY A 118 0.73 -9.62 4.76
C GLY A 118 0.88 -8.23 4.14
N PHE A 119 0.77 -8.11 2.82
CA PHE A 119 0.99 -6.86 2.11
C PHE A 119 -0.18 -6.46 1.20
N ASP A 120 -0.34 -7.07 0.03
CA ASP A 120 -1.21 -6.58 -1.04
C ASP A 120 -2.66 -6.36 -0.61
N LEU A 121 -3.31 -7.40 -0.06
CA LEU A 121 -4.72 -7.30 0.35
C LEU A 121 -4.91 -6.30 1.49
N ARG A 122 -3.97 -6.25 2.42
CA ARG A 122 -4.02 -5.26 3.51
C ARG A 122 -3.84 -3.85 3.00
N PHE A 123 -2.90 -3.66 2.07
CA PHE A 123 -2.63 -2.38 1.45
C PHE A 123 -3.87 -1.88 0.70
N LEU A 124 -4.45 -2.71 -0.17
CA LEU A 124 -5.68 -2.41 -0.92
C LEU A 124 -6.85 -2.01 0.00
N ILE A 125 -7.09 -2.77 1.08
CA ILE A 125 -8.18 -2.48 2.02
C ILE A 125 -7.97 -1.14 2.72
N ASN A 126 -6.77 -0.94 3.26
CA ASN A 126 -6.47 0.27 4.02
C ASN A 126 -6.47 1.51 3.11
N ARG A 127 -5.94 1.40 1.88
CA ARG A 127 -6.02 2.50 0.91
C ARG A 127 -7.46 2.83 0.53
N ALA A 128 -8.29 1.81 0.31
CA ALA A 128 -9.71 2.03 0.05
C ALA A 128 -10.39 2.80 1.19
N ILE A 129 -10.07 2.47 2.45
CA ILE A 129 -10.59 3.19 3.63
C ILE A 129 -10.09 4.64 3.65
N VAL A 130 -8.80 4.87 3.43
CA VAL A 130 -8.17 6.21 3.42
C VAL A 130 -8.77 7.08 2.32
N LEU A 131 -8.99 6.51 1.14
CA LEU A 131 -9.51 7.22 -0.04
C LEU A 131 -11.05 7.28 -0.10
N GLY A 132 -11.76 6.65 0.84
CA GLY A 132 -13.21 6.60 0.86
C GLY A 132 -13.80 5.75 -0.27
N VAL A 133 -13.02 4.82 -0.84
CA VAL A 133 -13.49 3.89 -1.87
C VAL A 133 -14.27 2.75 -1.21
N GLN A 134 -15.43 2.45 -1.75
CA GLN A 134 -16.32 1.44 -1.19
C GLN A 134 -15.78 0.03 -1.40
N LEU A 135 -15.53 -0.68 -0.31
CA LEU A 135 -15.19 -2.10 -0.36
C LEU A 135 -16.42 -2.92 -0.77
N PRO A 136 -16.26 -3.87 -1.69
CA PRO A 136 -17.35 -4.74 -2.11
C PRO A 136 -17.88 -5.57 -0.94
N SER A 137 -19.18 -5.49 -0.67
CA SER A 137 -19.82 -6.21 0.45
C SER A 137 -19.73 -7.73 0.35
N LYS A 138 -19.51 -8.26 -0.85
CA LYS A 138 -19.38 -9.70 -1.13
C LYS A 138 -17.93 -10.19 -1.23
N LEU A 139 -16.96 -9.29 -1.26
CA LEU A 139 -15.57 -9.67 -1.15
C LEU A 139 -15.27 -9.93 0.32
N VAL A 140 -15.26 -11.19 0.68
CA VAL A 140 -14.74 -11.61 1.99
C VAL A 140 -13.23 -11.53 1.91
N LEU A 141 -12.69 -10.39 2.31
CA LEU A 141 -11.27 -10.25 2.53
C LEU A 141 -10.92 -10.92 3.86
N PRO A 142 -9.79 -11.62 3.94
CA PRO A 142 -9.44 -12.35 5.16
C PRO A 142 -9.37 -11.41 6.37
N ARG A 143 -10.18 -11.68 7.39
CA ARG A 143 -10.21 -10.89 8.62
C ARG A 143 -9.00 -11.14 9.52
N ASP A 144 -8.49 -12.38 9.50
CA ASP A 144 -7.35 -12.80 10.32
C ASP A 144 -6.20 -13.24 9.42
N ILE A 145 -5.36 -12.29 9.06
CA ILE A 145 -4.17 -12.53 8.27
C ILE A 145 -3.04 -12.90 9.23
N LYS A 146 -2.75 -14.18 9.34
CA LYS A 146 -1.56 -14.65 10.05
C LYS A 146 -0.38 -14.67 9.09
N PRO A 147 0.77 -14.08 9.43
CA PRO A 147 1.94 -14.01 8.53
C PRO A 147 2.46 -15.38 8.06
N TRP A 148 2.14 -16.46 8.78
CA TRP A 148 2.75 -17.77 8.60
C TRP A 148 1.76 -18.94 8.68
N GLY A 149 0.51 -18.74 8.44
CA GLY A 149 -0.47 -19.80 8.58
C GLY A 149 -1.47 -19.85 7.44
N GLY A 150 -1.71 -21.05 6.90
CA GLY A 150 -2.73 -21.28 5.89
C GLY A 150 -4.05 -20.64 6.30
N GLN A 151 -4.66 -19.93 5.37
CA GLN A 151 -5.96 -19.32 5.58
C GLN A 151 -7.03 -20.29 5.12
N VAL A 152 -8.03 -20.44 5.97
CA VAL A 152 -9.29 -21.06 5.57
C VAL A 152 -10.25 -19.89 5.32
N PHE A 153 -10.67 -19.73 4.09
CA PHE A 153 -11.72 -18.80 3.68
C PHE A 153 -13.08 -19.46 3.80
#